data_302ea93cd1b666ad9e41cb5029c91dfc
#
_entry.id   302ea93cd1b666ad9e41cb5029c91dfc
#
_cell.length_a   1.000
_cell.length_b   1.000
_cell.length_c   1.000
_cell.angle_alpha   90.00
_cell.angle_beta   90.00
_cell.angle_gamma   90.00
#
_symmetry.space_group_name_H-M   'P 1'
#
loop_
_entity.id
_entity.type
_entity.pdbx_description
1 polymer ?
#
loop_
_entity_poly.entity_id
_entity_poly.type
_entity_poly.pdbx_seq_one_letter_code
_entity_poly.pdbx_strand_id
1 'polypeptide(L)'
;VYKDQVVIHGLSDAKGLNPVTTSDAYANEYIMPNIFQSLLSYDHQTMGLIPVLAKARPTVRLNGDVAELDFELRPEATWDNGTPITADDIVFSFKTVFCSMVNNDNLKPSVDYLKDIKTYPDNNRKITFICNKYIGMEDGLGTLRILPEYVYDPQKVLRKYPLSNYIAANHSIANDAAIKTFADNFNSEKVARDSSLVKGSGAYRLISFETGQRLIVERKANWWGDKINKENEYF
;
A
#
# COMPACT_ATOMS: atom_id res chain seq x y z
N VAL A 1 -30.14 2.64 19.34
CA VAL A 1 -28.75 3.15 19.33
C VAL A 1 -27.84 1.95 19.46
N TYR A 2 -27.14 1.61 18.41
CA TYR A 2 -26.15 0.54 18.44
C TYR A 2 -24.90 1.08 19.13
N LYS A 3 -24.53 0.51 20.29
CA LYS A 3 -23.42 1.00 21.11
C LYS A 3 -22.05 0.82 20.47
N ASP A 4 -21.93 -0.08 19.46
CA ASP A 4 -20.66 -0.52 18.88
C ASP A 4 -20.58 -0.28 17.36
N GLN A 5 -21.45 0.59 16.82
CA GLN A 5 -21.49 0.93 15.41
C GLN A 5 -21.45 2.43 15.19
N VAL A 6 -20.69 2.85 14.18
CA VAL A 6 -20.74 4.19 13.59
C VAL A 6 -21.29 4.07 12.18
N VAL A 7 -22.32 4.84 11.87
CA VAL A 7 -22.90 4.94 10.52
C VAL A 7 -22.49 6.27 9.92
N ILE A 8 -21.80 6.21 8.78
CA ILE A 8 -21.39 7.39 8.03
C ILE A 8 -22.18 7.42 6.73
N HIS A 9 -22.88 8.51 6.48
CA HIS A 9 -23.61 8.73 5.23
C HIS A 9 -22.69 9.39 4.21
N GLY A 10 -22.46 8.71 3.06
CA GLY A 10 -21.76 9.27 1.93
C GLY A 10 -22.72 9.88 0.91
N LEU A 11 -22.23 10.87 0.17
CA LEU A 11 -23.00 11.49 -0.93
C LEU A 11 -22.99 10.65 -2.20
N SER A 12 -22.06 9.72 -2.31
CA SER A 12 -21.91 8.79 -3.45
C SER A 12 -21.42 7.44 -2.96
N ASP A 13 -21.65 6.42 -3.78
CA ASP A 13 -21.12 5.08 -3.55
C ASP A 13 -19.63 5.01 -3.86
N ALA A 14 -18.88 4.24 -3.06
CA ALA A 14 -17.47 3.98 -3.35
C ALA A 14 -17.35 3.18 -4.65
N LYS A 15 -16.45 3.58 -5.54
CA LYS A 15 -16.27 2.90 -6.84
C LYS A 15 -15.49 1.60 -6.73
N GLY A 16 -14.65 1.48 -5.70
CA GLY A 16 -13.84 0.29 -5.43
C GLY A 16 -12.82 0.55 -4.34
N LEU A 17 -12.21 -0.51 -3.83
CA LEU A 17 -11.24 -0.48 -2.73
C LEU A 17 -9.87 -1.04 -3.12
N ASN A 18 -9.53 -1.10 -4.41
CA ASN A 18 -8.15 -1.38 -4.82
C ASN A 18 -7.33 -0.09 -4.73
N PRO A 19 -6.32 0.00 -3.83
CA PRO A 19 -5.60 1.25 -3.57
C PRO A 19 -4.77 1.76 -4.76
N VAL A 20 -4.50 0.91 -5.74
CA VAL A 20 -3.71 1.28 -6.92
C VAL A 20 -4.59 1.78 -8.06
N THR A 21 -5.73 1.13 -8.26
CA THR A 21 -6.56 1.36 -9.45
C THR A 21 -7.71 2.35 -9.22
N THR A 22 -8.07 2.64 -7.94
CA THR A 22 -9.19 3.54 -7.68
C THR A 22 -8.74 5.00 -7.57
N SER A 23 -9.50 5.88 -8.23
CA SER A 23 -9.36 7.34 -8.13
C SER A 23 -10.47 7.97 -7.28
N ASP A 24 -11.31 7.15 -6.64
CA ASP A 24 -12.43 7.63 -5.83
C ASP A 24 -11.93 8.30 -4.55
N ALA A 25 -12.14 9.61 -4.44
CA ALA A 25 -11.70 10.39 -3.28
C ALA A 25 -12.35 9.91 -1.97
N TYR A 26 -13.65 9.56 -2.01
CA TYR A 26 -14.36 9.08 -0.82
C TYR A 26 -13.78 7.77 -0.28
N ALA A 27 -13.54 6.79 -1.17
CA ALA A 27 -12.90 5.54 -0.77
C ALA A 27 -11.47 5.78 -0.26
N ASN A 28 -10.71 6.65 -0.92
CA ASN A 28 -9.33 6.96 -0.57
C ASN A 28 -9.19 7.66 0.79
N GLU A 29 -10.11 8.54 1.12
CA GLU A 29 -10.03 9.37 2.33
C GLU A 29 -10.65 8.69 3.56
N TYR A 30 -11.82 8.05 3.39
CA TYR A 30 -12.60 7.58 4.55
C TYR A 30 -12.58 6.06 4.77
N ILE A 31 -12.37 5.26 3.72
CA ILE A 31 -12.51 3.80 3.83
C ILE A 31 -11.15 3.11 3.82
N MET A 32 -10.37 3.34 2.79
CA MET A 32 -9.11 2.62 2.58
C MET A 32 -8.04 2.85 3.66
N PRO A 33 -7.92 4.02 4.32
CA PRO A 33 -6.95 4.19 5.42
C PRO A 33 -7.19 3.25 6.60
N ASN A 34 -8.44 2.80 6.78
CA ASN A 34 -8.80 1.85 7.84
C ASN A 34 -8.41 0.40 7.50
N ILE A 35 -8.27 0.08 6.21
CA ILE A 35 -7.98 -1.28 5.71
C ILE A 35 -6.51 -1.42 5.33
N PHE A 36 -5.95 -0.44 4.65
CA PHE A 36 -4.59 -0.46 4.11
C PHE A 36 -3.74 0.59 4.80
N GLN A 37 -2.51 0.23 5.12
CA GLN A 37 -1.53 1.14 5.69
C GLN A 37 -0.35 1.35 4.75
N SER A 38 0.38 2.41 5.01
CA SER A 38 1.61 2.83 4.33
C SER A 38 2.78 2.87 5.32
N LEU A 39 3.98 3.12 4.84
CA LEU A 39 5.15 3.28 5.71
C LEU A 39 4.99 4.48 6.64
N LEU A 40 4.48 5.58 6.10
CA LEU A 40 4.19 6.83 6.79
C LEU A 40 2.74 7.24 6.54
N SER A 41 2.19 8.08 7.42
CA SER A 41 0.90 8.74 7.24
C SER A 41 0.99 10.20 7.69
N TYR A 42 -0.05 10.96 7.46
CA TYR A 42 -0.14 12.31 7.99
C TYR A 42 -0.77 12.33 9.38
N ASP A 43 -0.16 13.08 10.27
CA ASP A 43 -0.76 13.50 11.52
C ASP A 43 -1.83 14.56 11.22
N HIS A 44 -3.07 14.30 11.65
CA HIS A 44 -4.21 15.19 11.37
C HIS A 44 -4.13 16.54 12.07
N GLN A 45 -3.32 16.68 13.14
CA GLN A 45 -3.18 17.93 13.88
C GLN A 45 -2.04 18.79 13.32
N THR A 46 -0.90 18.16 13.07
CA THR A 46 0.33 18.87 12.66
C THR A 46 0.55 18.86 11.16
N MET A 47 -0.20 18.03 10.41
CA MET A 47 0.02 17.76 8.98
C MET A 47 1.43 17.24 8.67
N GLY A 48 2.17 16.83 9.68
CA GLY A 48 3.49 16.22 9.54
C GLY A 48 3.41 14.74 9.25
N LEU A 49 4.47 14.18 8.64
CA LEU A 49 4.58 12.74 8.42
C LEU A 49 4.93 12.00 9.71
N ILE A 50 4.15 10.99 10.03
CA ILE A 50 4.34 10.08 11.17
C ILE A 50 4.57 8.65 10.70
N PRO A 51 5.37 7.84 11.43
CA PRO A 51 5.61 6.45 11.06
C PRO A 51 4.42 5.55 11.42
N VAL A 52 3.99 4.72 10.45
CA VAL A 52 2.91 3.73 10.60
C VAL A 52 3.49 2.32 10.51
N LEU A 53 3.70 1.75 9.32
CA LEU A 53 4.38 0.46 9.14
C LEU A 53 5.89 0.57 9.41
N ALA A 54 6.46 1.74 9.19
CA ALA A 54 7.86 2.00 9.52
C ALA A 54 8.01 2.28 11.03
N LYS A 55 9.17 1.94 11.60
CA LYS A 55 9.53 2.24 13.01
C LYS A 55 9.71 3.74 13.24
N ALA A 56 10.22 4.44 12.24
CA ALA A 56 10.54 5.86 12.27
C ALA A 56 10.47 6.45 10.85
N ARG A 57 10.53 7.77 10.76
CA ARG A 57 10.79 8.44 9.48
C ARG A 57 12.14 7.97 8.91
N PRO A 58 12.34 7.99 7.59
CA PRO A 58 13.56 7.46 6.98
C PRO A 58 14.78 8.28 7.32
N THR A 59 15.93 7.61 7.36
CA THR A 59 17.22 8.30 7.26
C THR A 59 17.47 8.63 5.80
N VAL A 60 17.61 9.91 5.49
CA VAL A 60 17.84 10.40 4.13
C VAL A 60 19.33 10.66 3.92
N ARG A 61 19.90 10.06 2.91
CA ARG A 61 21.27 10.32 2.43
C ARG A 61 21.22 10.90 1.03
N LEU A 62 21.94 11.99 0.82
CA LEU A 62 22.02 12.67 -0.48
C LEU A 62 23.41 12.45 -1.10
N ASN A 63 23.43 12.06 -2.36
CA ASN A 63 24.65 11.96 -3.17
C ASN A 63 24.38 12.62 -4.54
N GLY A 64 24.71 13.92 -4.65
CA GLY A 64 24.37 14.74 -5.79
C GLY A 64 22.85 14.81 -5.98
N ASP A 65 22.38 14.37 -7.15
CA ASP A 65 20.97 14.35 -7.54
C ASP A 65 20.25 13.03 -7.12
N VAL A 66 20.95 12.12 -6.44
CA VAL A 66 20.39 10.87 -5.95
C VAL A 66 20.14 10.98 -4.46
N ALA A 67 18.97 10.55 -4.03
CA ALA A 67 18.61 10.38 -2.63
C ALA A 67 18.40 8.90 -2.31
N GLU A 68 18.86 8.50 -1.13
CA GLU A 68 18.58 7.19 -0.53
C GLU A 68 17.80 7.39 0.74
N LEU A 69 16.63 6.73 0.85
CA LEU A 69 15.76 6.78 2.02
C LEU A 69 15.73 5.40 2.66
N ASP A 70 16.34 5.27 3.83
CA ASP A 70 16.35 4.03 4.60
C ASP A 70 15.13 3.93 5.49
N PHE A 71 14.35 2.86 5.33
CA PHE A 71 13.25 2.50 6.20
C PHE A 71 13.49 1.15 6.87
N GLU A 72 12.98 1.01 8.08
CA GLU A 72 12.85 -0.27 8.76
C GLU A 72 11.40 -0.47 9.21
N LEU A 73 10.83 -1.62 8.85
CA LEU A 73 9.45 -1.99 9.21
C LEU A 73 9.37 -2.36 10.70
N ARG A 74 8.23 -2.06 11.32
CA ARG A 74 7.93 -2.49 12.69
C ARG A 74 7.93 -4.02 12.78
N PRO A 75 8.56 -4.62 13.81
CA PRO A 75 8.56 -6.07 13.99
C PRO A 75 7.15 -6.63 14.26
N GLU A 76 6.26 -5.82 14.85
CA GLU A 76 4.87 -6.17 15.15
C GLU A 76 3.98 -6.21 13.92
N ALA A 77 4.35 -5.49 12.85
CA ALA A 77 3.51 -5.33 11.66
C ALA A 77 3.29 -6.68 10.94
N THR A 78 2.04 -7.09 10.90
CA THR A 78 1.59 -8.36 10.30
C THR A 78 0.37 -8.16 9.42
N TRP A 79 0.19 -9.08 8.48
CA TRP A 79 -1.04 -9.23 7.71
C TRP A 79 -2.14 -9.94 8.51
N ASP A 80 -3.35 -9.99 7.94
CA ASP A 80 -4.53 -10.65 8.54
C ASP A 80 -4.33 -12.13 8.84
N ASN A 81 -3.46 -12.81 8.08
CA ASN A 81 -3.11 -14.21 8.29
C ASN A 81 -1.99 -14.42 9.33
N GLY A 82 -1.54 -13.34 9.98
CA GLY A 82 -0.48 -13.36 10.99
C GLY A 82 0.94 -13.39 10.42
N THR A 83 1.11 -13.45 9.09
CA THR A 83 2.46 -13.39 8.49
C THR A 83 3.04 -11.98 8.59
N PRO A 84 4.36 -11.84 8.76
CA PRO A 84 5.01 -10.54 8.83
C PRO A 84 4.94 -9.78 7.51
N ILE A 85 4.77 -8.45 7.59
CA ILE A 85 4.95 -7.56 6.44
C ILE A 85 6.44 -7.43 6.18
N THR A 86 6.87 -7.61 4.93
CA THR A 86 8.28 -7.65 4.57
C THR A 86 8.64 -6.67 3.45
N ALA A 87 9.94 -6.54 3.20
CA ALA A 87 10.47 -5.79 2.06
C ALA A 87 9.89 -6.26 0.72
N ASP A 88 9.58 -7.56 0.60
CA ASP A 88 8.98 -8.12 -0.62
C ASP A 88 7.59 -7.52 -0.91
N ASP A 89 6.77 -7.31 0.14
CA ASP A 89 5.45 -6.67 -0.01
C ASP A 89 5.59 -5.21 -0.46
N ILE A 90 6.61 -4.51 0.02
CA ILE A 90 6.91 -3.15 -0.41
C ILE A 90 7.28 -3.16 -1.90
N VAL A 91 8.26 -4.00 -2.30
CA VAL A 91 8.67 -4.12 -3.71
C VAL A 91 7.50 -4.52 -4.60
N PHE A 92 6.67 -5.48 -4.16
CA PHE A 92 5.45 -5.87 -4.87
C PHE A 92 4.51 -4.68 -5.09
N SER A 93 4.22 -3.92 -4.05
CA SER A 93 3.32 -2.76 -4.12
C SER A 93 3.82 -1.72 -5.13
N PHE A 94 5.10 -1.41 -5.13
CA PHE A 94 5.68 -0.51 -6.12
C PHE A 94 5.67 -1.09 -7.54
N LYS A 95 5.89 -2.40 -7.69
CA LYS A 95 5.77 -3.05 -9.02
C LYS A 95 4.37 -2.93 -9.59
N THR A 96 3.30 -3.00 -8.77
CA THR A 96 1.94 -2.78 -9.26
C THR A 96 1.73 -1.35 -9.77
N VAL A 97 2.32 -0.37 -9.09
CA VAL A 97 2.25 1.04 -9.50
C VAL A 97 3.04 1.32 -10.78
N PHE A 98 4.15 0.63 -11.01
CA PHE A 98 4.95 0.82 -12.23
C PHE A 98 4.59 -0.13 -13.37
N CYS A 99 3.73 -1.13 -13.14
CA CYS A 99 3.29 -2.06 -14.18
C CYS A 99 2.40 -1.33 -15.20
N SER A 100 2.88 -1.22 -16.44
CA SER A 100 2.19 -0.48 -17.52
C SER A 100 0.83 -1.07 -17.93
N MET A 101 0.51 -2.28 -17.49
CA MET A 101 -0.78 -2.94 -17.75
C MET A 101 -1.76 -2.82 -16.57
N VAL A 102 -1.32 -2.26 -15.44
CA VAL A 102 -2.18 -1.94 -14.30
C VAL A 102 -2.71 -0.52 -14.46
N ASN A 103 -3.97 -0.28 -14.12
CA ASN A 103 -4.61 1.04 -14.11
C ASN A 103 -4.07 1.89 -12.96
N ASN A 104 -2.92 2.52 -13.14
CA ASN A 104 -2.13 3.20 -12.11
C ASN A 104 -1.92 4.70 -12.35
N ASP A 105 -2.63 5.29 -13.31
CA ASP A 105 -2.39 6.66 -13.80
C ASP A 105 -2.42 7.73 -12.70
N ASN A 106 -3.15 7.49 -11.62
CA ASN A 106 -3.27 8.43 -10.51
C ASN A 106 -2.09 8.37 -9.53
N LEU A 107 -1.43 7.22 -9.39
CA LEU A 107 -0.36 7.02 -8.40
C LEU A 107 1.03 7.15 -8.99
N LYS A 108 1.24 6.68 -10.20
CA LYS A 108 2.56 6.69 -10.84
C LYS A 108 3.23 8.06 -10.83
N PRO A 109 2.55 9.19 -11.14
CA PRO A 109 3.17 10.51 -11.11
C PRO A 109 3.70 10.93 -9.73
N SER A 110 3.13 10.41 -8.64
CA SER A 110 3.58 10.77 -7.28
C SER A 110 4.87 10.06 -6.86
N VAL A 111 5.32 9.06 -7.61
CA VAL A 111 6.50 8.23 -7.31
C VAL A 111 7.44 8.04 -8.50
N ASP A 112 7.24 8.76 -9.61
CA ASP A 112 7.99 8.59 -10.88
C ASP A 112 9.49 8.93 -10.78
N TYR A 113 9.89 9.62 -9.73
CA TYR A 113 11.29 9.90 -9.39
C TYR A 113 12.01 8.69 -8.76
N LEU A 114 11.30 7.59 -8.43
CA LEU A 114 11.90 6.35 -7.93
C LEU A 114 12.75 5.68 -9.02
N LYS A 115 13.93 5.20 -8.63
CA LYS A 115 14.86 4.45 -9.50
C LYS A 115 14.91 2.97 -9.15
N ASP A 116 14.95 2.66 -7.85
CA ASP A 116 15.02 1.28 -7.37
C ASP A 116 14.66 1.18 -5.88
N ILE A 117 14.42 -0.05 -5.42
CA ILE A 117 14.27 -0.39 -4.01
C ILE A 117 15.29 -1.49 -3.69
N LYS A 118 16.26 -1.15 -2.85
CA LYS A 118 17.23 -2.10 -2.32
C LYS A 118 16.63 -2.84 -1.15
N THR A 119 16.73 -4.16 -1.17
CA THR A 119 16.35 -5.08 -0.07
C THR A 119 17.60 -5.71 0.53
N TYR A 120 17.47 -6.30 1.72
CA TYR A 120 18.57 -6.84 2.48
C TYR A 120 18.28 -8.32 2.84
N PRO A 121 19.05 -9.29 2.32
CA PRO A 121 18.82 -10.72 2.58
C PRO A 121 18.84 -11.08 4.07
N ASP A 122 19.71 -10.42 4.84
CA ASP A 122 19.86 -10.65 6.29
C ASP A 122 18.82 -9.93 7.13
N ASN A 123 18.03 -9.02 6.54
CA ASN A 123 16.97 -8.27 7.22
C ASN A 123 15.81 -7.94 6.27
N ASN A 124 14.84 -8.83 6.21
CA ASN A 124 13.65 -8.66 5.36
C ASN A 124 12.69 -7.55 5.81
N ARG A 125 13.01 -6.82 6.89
CA ARG A 125 12.28 -5.63 7.37
C ARG A 125 12.94 -4.32 6.96
N LYS A 126 14.13 -4.37 6.36
CA LYS A 126 14.87 -3.19 5.94
C LYS A 126 14.77 -3.00 4.44
N ILE A 127 14.55 -1.74 4.02
CA ILE A 127 14.56 -1.31 2.63
C ILE A 127 15.27 0.03 2.49
N THR A 128 15.80 0.29 1.31
CA THR A 128 16.29 1.60 0.91
C THR A 128 15.67 1.98 -0.42
N PHE A 129 14.89 3.04 -0.44
CA PHE A 129 14.47 3.64 -1.71
C PHE A 129 15.61 4.43 -2.31
N ILE A 130 15.90 4.21 -3.59
CA ILE A 130 16.86 4.95 -4.38
C ILE A 130 16.07 5.79 -5.39
N CYS A 131 16.18 7.10 -5.34
CA CYS A 131 15.37 8.00 -6.16
C CYS A 131 16.15 9.23 -6.62
N ASN A 132 15.60 9.95 -7.60
CA ASN A 132 16.04 11.32 -7.87
C ASN A 132 15.66 12.20 -6.68
N LYS A 133 16.54 13.15 -6.34
CA LYS A 133 16.25 14.12 -5.30
C LYS A 133 15.02 14.96 -5.68
N TYR A 134 14.01 14.91 -4.83
CA TYR A 134 12.74 15.60 -5.01
C TYR A 134 12.21 16.10 -3.66
N ILE A 135 11.55 17.24 -3.62
CA ILE A 135 11.08 17.83 -2.34
C ILE A 135 10.05 16.95 -1.65
N GLY A 136 9.14 16.32 -2.41
CA GLY A 136 8.10 15.42 -1.89
C GLY A 136 8.49 13.95 -1.80
N MET A 137 9.78 13.58 -1.90
CA MET A 137 10.20 12.18 -2.02
C MET A 137 9.81 11.31 -0.81
N GLU A 138 9.89 11.86 0.39
CA GLU A 138 9.53 11.15 1.61
C GLU A 138 8.01 10.91 1.68
N ASP A 139 7.24 11.90 1.29
CA ASP A 139 5.79 11.83 1.24
C ASP A 139 5.33 10.79 0.20
N GLY A 140 5.65 10.98 -1.07
CA GLY A 140 5.17 10.08 -2.13
C GLY A 140 5.59 8.62 -1.93
N LEU A 141 6.87 8.36 -1.53
CA LEU A 141 7.33 6.99 -1.27
C LEU A 141 6.81 6.43 0.05
N GLY A 142 6.65 7.27 1.07
CA GLY A 142 6.25 6.84 2.40
C GLY A 142 4.75 6.61 2.56
N THR A 143 3.90 7.34 1.83
CA THR A 143 2.44 7.28 1.97
C THR A 143 1.75 6.33 0.99
N LEU A 144 2.49 5.70 0.07
CA LEU A 144 1.93 4.64 -0.77
C LEU A 144 1.42 3.47 0.08
N ARG A 145 0.17 3.07 -0.11
CA ARG A 145 -0.42 1.94 0.60
C ARG A 145 0.24 0.62 0.20
N ILE A 146 0.59 -0.17 1.20
CA ILE A 146 1.28 -1.44 1.00
C ILE A 146 0.25 -2.56 0.88
N LEU A 147 0.48 -3.43 -0.10
CA LEU A 147 -0.39 -4.53 -0.47
C LEU A 147 0.23 -5.88 -0.10
N PRO A 148 -0.59 -6.85 0.39
CA PRO A 148 -0.11 -8.20 0.67
C PRO A 148 0.10 -8.97 -0.64
N GLU A 149 1.35 -9.25 -0.99
CA GLU A 149 1.70 -10.02 -2.19
C GLU A 149 0.98 -11.38 -2.21
N TYR A 150 0.86 -12.05 -1.05
CA TYR A 150 0.23 -13.38 -0.96
C TYR A 150 -1.26 -13.40 -1.34
N VAL A 151 -1.95 -12.25 -1.31
CA VAL A 151 -3.35 -12.11 -1.74
C VAL A 151 -3.43 -11.79 -3.23
N TYR A 152 -2.67 -10.79 -3.66
CA TYR A 152 -2.82 -10.21 -5.00
C TYR A 152 -1.97 -10.89 -6.05
N ASP A 153 -0.85 -11.50 -5.66
CA ASP A 153 0.05 -12.25 -6.54
C ASP A 153 0.58 -13.53 -5.87
N PRO A 154 -0.30 -14.49 -5.52
CA PRO A 154 0.08 -15.71 -4.82
C PRO A 154 1.08 -16.58 -5.62
N GLN A 155 1.12 -16.41 -6.92
CA GLN A 155 2.05 -17.09 -7.83
C GLN A 155 3.37 -16.33 -8.02
N LYS A 156 3.49 -15.12 -7.42
CA LYS A 156 4.69 -14.27 -7.47
C LYS A 156 5.10 -13.92 -8.91
N VAL A 157 4.13 -13.70 -9.78
CA VAL A 157 4.32 -13.41 -11.20
C VAL A 157 5.16 -12.16 -11.40
N LEU A 158 4.92 -11.09 -10.57
CA LEU A 158 5.69 -9.85 -10.67
C LEU A 158 7.14 -10.00 -10.20
N ARG A 159 7.50 -11.09 -9.51
CA ARG A 159 8.90 -11.36 -9.16
C ARG A 159 9.78 -11.77 -10.35
N LYS A 160 9.17 -12.12 -11.49
CA LYS A 160 9.89 -12.52 -12.71
C LYS A 160 10.91 -11.49 -13.20
N TYR A 161 10.61 -10.21 -13.01
CA TYR A 161 11.49 -9.11 -13.40
C TYR A 161 11.85 -8.22 -12.20
N PRO A 162 13.06 -7.63 -12.18
CA PRO A 162 13.42 -6.63 -11.17
C PRO A 162 12.55 -5.36 -11.32
N LEU A 163 12.46 -4.57 -10.24
CA LEU A 163 11.65 -3.33 -10.22
C LEU A 163 12.08 -2.35 -11.31
N SER A 164 13.38 -2.25 -11.59
CA SER A 164 13.93 -1.36 -12.62
C SER A 164 13.32 -1.61 -14.02
N ASN A 165 12.94 -2.85 -14.33
CA ASN A 165 12.28 -3.15 -15.60
C ASN A 165 10.84 -2.58 -15.66
N TYR A 166 10.14 -2.55 -14.53
CA TYR A 166 8.80 -1.95 -14.43
C TYR A 166 8.89 -0.42 -14.52
N ILE A 167 9.86 0.20 -13.84
CA ILE A 167 10.11 1.64 -13.90
C ILE A 167 10.45 2.08 -15.33
N ALA A 168 11.30 1.34 -16.01
CA ALA A 168 11.70 1.61 -17.41
C ALA A 168 10.60 1.31 -18.45
N ALA A 169 9.44 0.80 -18.04
CA ALA A 169 8.35 0.36 -18.93
C ALA A 169 8.86 -0.58 -20.04
N ASN A 170 9.71 -1.54 -19.69
CA ASN A 170 10.39 -2.41 -20.63
C ASN A 170 9.39 -3.22 -21.48
N HIS A 171 9.63 -3.27 -22.79
CA HIS A 171 8.80 -4.04 -23.74
C HIS A 171 8.64 -5.53 -23.38
N SER A 172 9.60 -6.13 -22.67
CA SER A 172 9.50 -7.52 -22.21
C SER A 172 8.35 -7.72 -21.21
N ILE A 173 8.05 -6.72 -20.38
CA ILE A 173 6.90 -6.77 -19.46
C ILE A 173 5.60 -6.62 -20.22
N ALA A 174 5.51 -5.64 -21.11
CA ALA A 174 4.30 -5.38 -21.90
C ALA A 174 3.85 -6.57 -22.77
N ASN A 175 4.78 -7.46 -23.13
CA ASN A 175 4.52 -8.64 -23.94
C ASN A 175 4.44 -9.95 -23.13
N ASP A 176 4.56 -9.89 -21.81
CA ASP A 176 4.51 -11.08 -20.95
C ASP A 176 3.09 -11.49 -20.63
N ALA A 177 2.66 -12.65 -21.14
CA ALA A 177 1.30 -13.17 -20.97
C ALA A 177 0.91 -13.40 -19.50
N ALA A 178 1.86 -13.82 -18.66
CA ALA A 178 1.60 -14.03 -17.23
C ALA A 178 1.36 -12.70 -16.50
N ILE A 179 2.15 -11.66 -16.82
CA ILE A 179 1.95 -10.33 -16.26
C ILE A 179 0.66 -9.70 -16.77
N LYS A 180 0.31 -9.94 -18.04
CA LYS A 180 -0.98 -9.52 -18.59
C LYS A 180 -2.14 -10.15 -17.82
N THR A 181 -2.10 -11.46 -17.60
CA THR A 181 -3.12 -12.16 -16.81
C THR A 181 -3.23 -11.63 -15.38
N PHE A 182 -2.07 -11.36 -14.75
CA PHE A 182 -2.03 -10.71 -13.43
C PHE A 182 -2.72 -9.34 -13.48
N ALA A 183 -2.37 -8.48 -14.43
CA ALA A 183 -2.91 -7.13 -14.55
C ALA A 183 -4.42 -7.13 -14.84
N ASP A 184 -4.89 -7.99 -15.74
CA ASP A 184 -6.32 -8.15 -16.04
C ASP A 184 -7.11 -8.53 -14.78
N ASN A 185 -6.57 -9.46 -13.96
CA ASN A 185 -7.18 -9.82 -12.67
C ASN A 185 -7.11 -8.68 -11.67
N PHE A 186 -5.94 -8.05 -11.51
CA PHE A 186 -5.70 -6.97 -10.55
C PHE A 186 -6.56 -5.72 -10.83
N ASN A 187 -6.83 -5.44 -12.11
CA ASN A 187 -7.71 -4.35 -12.56
C ASN A 187 -9.20 -4.69 -12.43
N SER A 188 -9.55 -5.94 -12.10
CA SER A 188 -10.93 -6.39 -12.10
C SER A 188 -11.73 -5.78 -10.94
N GLU A 189 -13.02 -5.61 -11.16
CA GLU A 189 -13.97 -5.17 -10.14
C GLU A 189 -14.02 -6.14 -8.94
N LYS A 190 -13.78 -7.43 -9.17
CA LYS A 190 -13.70 -8.43 -8.13
C LYS A 190 -12.63 -8.09 -7.11
N VAL A 191 -11.42 -7.77 -7.52
CA VAL A 191 -10.31 -7.39 -6.63
C VAL A 191 -10.61 -6.12 -5.84
N ALA A 192 -11.43 -5.22 -6.41
CA ALA A 192 -11.78 -3.97 -5.77
C ALA A 192 -12.96 -4.05 -4.77
N ARG A 193 -13.75 -5.14 -4.78
CA ARG A 193 -15.02 -5.22 -4.00
C ARG A 193 -15.20 -6.49 -3.20
N ASP A 194 -14.51 -7.58 -3.53
CA ASP A 194 -14.64 -8.87 -2.83
C ASP A 194 -13.93 -8.81 -1.48
N SER A 195 -14.69 -9.00 -0.38
CA SER A 195 -14.17 -8.98 0.99
C SER A 195 -13.11 -10.05 1.25
N SER A 196 -13.04 -11.10 0.44
CA SER A 196 -11.99 -12.11 0.51
C SER A 196 -10.66 -11.62 -0.08
N LEU A 197 -10.69 -10.63 -0.97
CA LEU A 197 -9.54 -10.06 -1.68
C LEU A 197 -9.13 -8.68 -1.17
N VAL A 198 -10.07 -7.86 -0.69
CA VAL A 198 -9.76 -6.57 -0.06
C VAL A 198 -9.14 -6.81 1.31
N LYS A 199 -7.84 -7.06 1.33
CA LYS A 199 -7.04 -7.37 2.53
C LYS A 199 -5.91 -6.37 2.70
N GLY A 200 -5.71 -5.93 3.92
CA GLY A 200 -4.65 -4.98 4.27
C GLY A 200 -4.18 -5.14 5.70
N SER A 201 -3.24 -4.31 6.10
CA SER A 201 -2.63 -4.32 7.44
C SER A 201 -3.34 -3.42 8.45
N GLY A 202 -4.35 -2.65 8.04
CA GLY A 202 -5.09 -1.71 8.87
C GLY A 202 -5.97 -2.38 9.94
N ALA A 203 -6.51 -1.57 10.83
CA ALA A 203 -7.29 -2.02 11.98
C ALA A 203 -8.65 -2.64 11.61
N TYR A 204 -9.14 -2.39 10.40
CA TYR A 204 -10.45 -2.87 9.94
C TYR A 204 -10.32 -3.80 8.74
N ARG A 205 -11.32 -4.66 8.57
CA ARG A 205 -11.50 -5.53 7.41
C ARG A 205 -12.82 -5.27 6.73
N LEU A 206 -12.88 -5.42 5.42
CA LEU A 206 -14.12 -5.37 4.66
C LEU A 206 -14.97 -6.62 4.97
N ILE A 207 -16.22 -6.43 5.32
CA ILE A 207 -17.21 -7.49 5.52
C ILE A 207 -18.11 -7.63 4.30
N SER A 208 -18.70 -6.52 3.85
CA SER A 208 -19.55 -6.49 2.66
C SER A 208 -19.42 -5.17 1.92
N PHE A 209 -19.65 -5.25 0.61
CA PHE A 209 -19.74 -4.12 -0.28
C PHE A 209 -20.96 -4.28 -1.18
N GLU A 210 -22.07 -3.70 -0.78
CA GLU A 210 -23.36 -3.76 -1.47
C GLU A 210 -23.56 -2.43 -2.23
N THR A 211 -23.30 -2.45 -3.55
CA THR A 211 -23.38 -1.26 -4.42
C THR A 211 -24.72 -0.54 -4.28
N GLY A 212 -24.68 0.77 -4.10
CA GLY A 212 -25.88 1.62 -3.95
C GLY A 212 -26.60 1.47 -2.61
N GLN A 213 -26.07 0.68 -1.68
CA GLN A 213 -26.73 0.45 -0.39
C GLN A 213 -25.81 0.75 0.79
N ARG A 214 -24.73 -0.05 0.96
CA ARG A 214 -23.84 0.07 2.12
C ARG A 214 -22.50 -0.63 1.89
N LEU A 215 -21.50 -0.17 2.61
CA LEU A 215 -20.23 -0.83 2.82
C LEU A 215 -20.05 -1.04 4.33
N ILE A 216 -19.66 -2.25 4.73
CA ILE A 216 -19.46 -2.60 6.13
C ILE A 216 -18.00 -2.98 6.33
N VAL A 217 -17.33 -2.28 7.24
CA VAL A 217 -16.03 -2.64 7.77
C VAL A 217 -16.16 -3.01 9.25
N GLU A 218 -15.37 -3.99 9.68
CA GLU A 218 -15.33 -4.46 11.06
C GLU A 218 -13.91 -4.35 11.60
N ARG A 219 -13.79 -3.92 12.86
CA ARG A 219 -12.50 -3.85 13.54
C ARG A 219 -11.97 -5.27 13.80
N LYS A 220 -10.70 -5.49 13.51
CA LYS A 220 -10.01 -6.77 13.78
C LYS A 220 -9.76 -6.93 15.28
N ALA A 221 -10.11 -8.10 15.83
CA ALA A 221 -9.93 -8.37 17.26
C ALA A 221 -8.46 -8.45 17.70
N ASN A 222 -7.57 -8.87 16.80
CA ASN A 222 -6.15 -9.07 17.08
C ASN A 222 -5.28 -8.27 16.09
N TRP A 223 -5.59 -7.00 15.91
CA TRP A 223 -4.80 -6.15 15.05
C TRP A 223 -3.39 -5.91 15.66
N TRP A 224 -2.37 -6.01 14.84
CA TRP A 224 -0.98 -5.86 15.27
C TRP A 224 -0.70 -4.52 15.98
N GLY A 225 -1.38 -3.44 15.57
CA GLY A 225 -1.23 -2.11 16.15
C GLY A 225 -1.67 -2.02 17.61
N ASP A 226 -2.52 -2.93 18.10
CA ASP A 226 -2.92 -2.99 19.51
C ASP A 226 -1.76 -3.35 20.45
N LYS A 227 -0.67 -3.90 19.90
CA LYS A 227 0.56 -4.24 20.65
C LYS A 227 1.53 -3.07 20.81
N ILE A 228 1.32 -2.01 20.05
CA ILE A 228 2.14 -0.80 20.13
C ILE A 228 1.62 0.04 21.29
N ASN A 229 2.56 0.60 22.06
CA ASN A 229 2.23 1.37 23.24
C ASN A 229 1.20 2.46 22.93
N LYS A 230 0.11 2.49 23.70
CA LYS A 230 -1.06 3.35 23.50
C LYS A 230 -0.79 4.87 23.68
N GLU A 231 0.42 5.24 24.05
CA GLU A 231 0.84 6.65 24.12
C GLU A 231 0.96 7.32 22.74
N ASN A 232 1.00 6.52 21.66
CA ASN A 232 0.91 7.04 20.30
C ASN A 232 -0.57 7.02 19.87
N GLU A 233 -1.27 8.11 20.06
CA GLU A 233 -2.70 8.30 19.73
C GLU A 233 -3.05 8.19 18.22
N TYR A 234 -2.14 7.69 17.39
CA TYR A 234 -2.25 7.68 15.92
C TYR A 234 -2.77 6.37 15.32
N PHE A 235 -3.30 5.47 16.17
CA PHE A 235 -3.84 4.18 15.73
C PHE A 235 -5.29 3.96 16.15
#